data_616ce763e7a119aa6caca85d5df20f7c
#
_entry.id   616ce763e7a119aa6caca85d5df20f7c
#
_cell.length_a   1.000
_cell.length_b   1.000
_cell.length_c   1.000
_cell.angle_alpha   90.00
_cell.angle_beta   90.00
_cell.angle_gamma   90.00
#
_symmetry.space_group_name_H-M   'P 1'
#
loop_
_entity.id
_entity.type
_entity.pdbx_description
1 polymer ?
#
loop_
_entity_poly.entity_id
_entity_poly.type
_entity_poly.pdbx_seq_one_letter_code
_entity_poly.pdbx_strand_id
1 'polypeptide(L)'
;YVYSENNDDGQINKGETVKLNVSLKNTGSSTAKAVKATFSTTSSYVTGFSPTTQVSYGDIASNSVKWYNGYETYYSVLQFTVSGSTPANTQIPITISITDESGNTWTSTFNVTVVATDANISYNSFYVYSENNDDGQINKGETVKLNVSLKNTGSSTAKAVKATFSTT
;
A
#
# COMPACT_ATOMS: atom_id res chain seq x y z
N TYR A 1 -10.21 1.53 6.04
CA TYR A 1 -9.90 0.96 4.72
C TYR A 1 -8.91 1.85 3.98
N VAL A 2 -8.13 1.31 3.05
CA VAL A 2 -7.21 2.09 2.19
C VAL A 2 -8.04 2.92 1.23
N TYR A 3 -7.91 4.25 1.34
CA TYR A 3 -8.61 5.19 0.46
C TYR A 3 -7.85 5.39 -0.84
N SER A 4 -6.53 5.57 -0.76
CA SER A 4 -5.63 5.62 -1.91
C SER A 4 -4.18 5.38 -1.49
N GLU A 5 -3.38 4.91 -2.39
CA GLU A 5 -1.93 4.78 -2.33
C GLU A 5 -1.32 5.09 -3.72
N ASN A 6 0.02 5.06 -3.85
CA ASN A 6 0.68 5.62 -5.04
C ASN A 6 0.47 4.86 -6.35
N ASN A 7 0.24 3.55 -6.31
CA ASN A 7 0.14 2.70 -7.50
C ASN A 7 -1.27 2.15 -7.75
N ASP A 8 -2.21 2.44 -6.83
CA ASP A 8 -3.64 2.12 -6.89
C ASP A 8 -3.93 0.61 -7.00
N ASP A 9 -3.06 -0.23 -6.38
CA ASP A 9 -3.22 -1.69 -6.36
C ASP A 9 -4.01 -2.19 -5.12
N GLY A 10 -4.39 -1.29 -4.23
CA GLY A 10 -5.13 -1.57 -3.00
C GLY A 10 -4.27 -2.19 -1.90
N GLN A 11 -2.96 -2.30 -2.10
CA GLN A 11 -2.00 -2.81 -1.13
C GLN A 11 -1.13 -1.66 -0.61
N ILE A 12 -0.55 -1.84 0.56
CA ILE A 12 0.34 -0.85 1.14
C ILE A 12 1.77 -1.35 0.99
N ASN A 13 2.54 -0.69 0.12
CA ASN A 13 3.90 -1.07 -0.20
C ASN A 13 4.93 -0.12 0.44
N LYS A 14 6.18 -0.57 0.52
CA LYS A 14 7.29 0.28 0.95
C LYS A 14 7.47 1.46 -0.02
N GLY A 15 7.74 2.65 0.51
CA GLY A 15 7.96 3.87 -0.26
C GLY A 15 6.69 4.61 -0.66
N GLU A 16 5.50 4.10 -0.35
CA GLU A 16 4.23 4.71 -0.73
C GLU A 16 3.70 5.70 0.30
N THR A 17 2.98 6.68 -0.19
CA THR A 17 2.11 7.54 0.61
C THR A 17 0.71 6.97 0.61
N VAL A 18 0.23 6.61 1.78
CA VAL A 18 -1.03 5.92 2.03
C VAL A 18 -2.02 6.89 2.64
N LYS A 19 -3.26 6.83 2.16
CA LYS A 19 -4.39 7.53 2.77
C LYS A 19 -5.42 6.51 3.24
N LEU A 20 -5.82 6.62 4.49
CA LEU A 20 -6.81 5.74 5.10
C LEU A 20 -8.08 6.51 5.44
N ASN A 21 -9.22 5.90 5.18
CA ASN A 21 -10.46 6.28 5.81
C ASN A 21 -10.71 5.39 7.02
N VAL A 22 -11.03 5.98 8.17
CA VAL A 22 -11.20 5.28 9.44
C VAL A 22 -12.58 5.61 9.99
N SER A 23 -13.38 4.60 10.28
CA SER A 23 -14.67 4.74 10.95
C SER A 23 -14.55 4.44 12.44
N LEU A 24 -15.41 5.08 13.22
CA LEU A 24 -15.62 4.77 14.63
C LEU A 24 -16.97 4.14 14.83
N LYS A 25 -17.07 3.17 15.74
CA LYS A 25 -18.33 2.52 16.12
C LYS A 25 -18.63 2.80 17.60
N ASN A 26 -19.80 3.30 17.87
CA ASN A 26 -20.31 3.38 19.24
C ASN A 26 -21.03 2.07 19.57
N THR A 27 -20.47 1.28 20.47
CA THR A 27 -21.06 0.01 20.96
C THR A 27 -21.88 0.18 22.24
N GLY A 28 -21.93 1.41 22.76
CA GLY A 28 -22.70 1.75 23.96
C GLY A 28 -24.20 1.91 23.69
N SER A 29 -24.99 2.01 24.75
CA SER A 29 -26.44 2.18 24.70
C SER A 29 -26.90 3.62 24.55
N SER A 30 -26.00 4.59 24.65
CA SER A 30 -26.28 6.03 24.54
C SER A 30 -25.52 6.67 23.40
N THR A 31 -25.99 7.81 22.88
CA THR A 31 -25.27 8.60 21.89
C THR A 31 -24.00 9.21 22.52
N ALA A 32 -22.84 8.99 21.92
CA ALA A 32 -21.61 9.72 22.22
C ALA A 32 -21.65 11.07 21.49
N LYS A 33 -21.49 12.19 22.21
CA LYS A 33 -21.61 13.53 21.69
C LYS A 33 -20.25 14.15 21.34
N ALA A 34 -20.19 14.91 20.26
CA ALA A 34 -19.02 15.67 19.81
C ALA A 34 -17.71 14.83 19.83
N VAL A 35 -17.79 13.59 19.35
CA VAL A 35 -16.66 12.64 19.36
C VAL A 35 -15.52 13.18 18.53
N LYS A 36 -14.30 13.09 19.10
CA LYS A 36 -13.05 13.47 18.45
C LYS A 36 -12.04 12.33 18.56
N ALA A 37 -11.14 12.24 17.59
CA ALA A 37 -10.07 11.24 17.59
C ALA A 37 -8.71 11.87 17.28
N THR A 38 -7.66 11.32 17.88
CA THR A 38 -6.25 11.59 17.56
C THR A 38 -5.60 10.29 17.14
N PHE A 39 -4.82 10.34 16.07
CA PHE A 39 -4.10 9.19 15.54
C PHE A 39 -2.61 9.30 15.85
N SER A 40 -1.98 8.17 16.16
CA SER A 40 -0.54 8.09 16.38
C SER A 40 0.01 6.74 15.97
N THR A 41 1.32 6.69 15.74
CA THR A 41 2.06 5.44 15.52
C THR A 41 3.41 5.50 16.23
N THR A 42 3.90 4.36 16.67
CA THR A 42 5.26 4.20 17.23
C THR A 42 6.23 3.61 16.21
N SER A 43 5.77 3.35 14.98
CA SER A 43 6.60 2.74 13.95
C SER A 43 7.64 3.72 13.41
N SER A 44 8.91 3.34 13.46
CA SER A 44 10.01 4.09 12.83
C SER A 44 10.00 4.02 11.29
N TYR A 45 9.17 3.16 10.72
CA TYR A 45 9.01 3.02 9.27
C TYR A 45 7.98 3.99 8.67
N VAL A 46 7.45 4.90 9.47
CA VAL A 46 6.44 5.88 9.03
C VAL A 46 7.00 7.29 9.10
N THR A 47 6.77 8.06 8.04
CA THR A 47 7.04 9.49 7.96
C THR A 47 5.82 10.23 7.44
N GLY A 48 5.77 11.56 7.62
CA GLY A 48 4.67 12.39 7.11
C GLY A 48 3.30 12.03 7.69
N PHE A 49 3.27 11.52 8.93
CA PHE A 49 2.03 11.12 9.59
C PHE A 49 1.14 12.34 9.87
N SER A 50 -0.09 12.31 9.35
CA SER A 50 -1.04 13.44 9.44
C SER A 50 -2.49 12.90 9.50
N PRO A 51 -3.39 13.53 10.25
CA PRO A 51 -3.17 14.71 11.08
C PRO A 51 -2.48 14.36 12.40
N THR A 52 -1.74 15.32 12.95
CA THR A 52 -1.17 15.25 14.31
C THR A 52 -2.08 15.88 15.36
N THR A 53 -3.19 16.47 14.92
CA THR A 53 -4.19 17.12 15.76
C THR A 53 -5.48 16.31 15.82
N GLN A 54 -6.35 16.64 16.77
CA GLN A 54 -7.67 16.03 16.87
C GLN A 54 -8.52 16.28 15.62
N VAL A 55 -9.23 15.25 15.16
CA VAL A 55 -10.24 15.34 14.12
C VAL A 55 -11.62 15.05 14.70
N SER A 56 -12.65 15.74 14.19
CA SER A 56 -14.02 15.61 14.68
C SER A 56 -14.79 14.57 13.87
N TYR A 57 -15.46 13.67 14.58
CA TYR A 57 -16.45 12.73 14.04
C TYR A 57 -17.89 13.20 14.30
N GLY A 58 -18.08 14.19 15.21
CA GLY A 58 -19.39 14.63 15.63
C GLY A 58 -20.11 13.60 16.51
N ASP A 59 -21.44 13.64 16.53
CA ASP A 59 -22.25 12.72 17.32
C ASP A 59 -22.28 11.32 16.69
N ILE A 60 -22.14 10.29 17.52
CA ILE A 60 -22.27 8.89 17.11
C ILE A 60 -23.38 8.23 17.94
N ALA A 61 -24.50 7.92 17.30
CA ALA A 61 -25.63 7.30 17.95
C ALA A 61 -25.29 5.90 18.51
N SER A 62 -26.08 5.42 19.46
CA SER A 62 -25.96 4.06 20.00
C SER A 62 -25.93 3.01 18.88
N ASN A 63 -25.01 2.04 18.98
CA ASN A 63 -24.82 0.94 18.04
C ASN A 63 -24.55 1.35 16.57
N SER A 64 -24.16 2.60 16.34
CA SER A 64 -23.94 3.16 15.00
C SER A 64 -22.45 3.29 14.66
N VAL A 65 -22.17 3.29 13.35
CA VAL A 65 -20.85 3.57 12.78
C VAL A 65 -20.84 4.99 12.21
N LYS A 66 -19.74 5.69 12.38
CA LYS A 66 -19.51 7.01 11.81
C LYS A 66 -18.19 7.05 11.08
N TRP A 67 -18.23 7.45 9.82
CA TRP A 67 -17.05 7.76 9.01
C TRP A 67 -16.65 9.21 9.19
N TYR A 68 -15.36 9.49 9.01
CA TYR A 68 -14.90 10.87 8.98
C TYR A 68 -15.65 11.66 7.91
N ASN A 69 -16.12 12.87 8.25
CA ASN A 69 -16.99 13.70 7.41
C ASN A 69 -18.29 13.00 6.93
N GLY A 70 -18.70 11.91 7.54
CA GLY A 70 -19.96 11.24 7.25
C GLY A 70 -19.99 10.40 5.97
N TYR A 71 -18.88 10.27 5.24
CA TYR A 71 -18.80 9.55 3.97
C TYR A 71 -17.78 8.42 3.99
N GLU A 72 -18.20 7.24 3.55
CA GLU A 72 -17.34 6.05 3.52
C GLU A 72 -16.23 6.14 2.46
N THR A 73 -16.53 6.75 1.31
CA THR A 73 -15.71 6.61 0.10
C THR A 73 -15.02 7.88 -0.39
N TYR A 74 -15.28 9.05 0.19
CA TYR A 74 -14.83 10.32 -0.39
C TYR A 74 -13.71 11.04 0.39
N TYR A 75 -13.39 10.59 1.61
CA TYR A 75 -12.43 11.32 2.44
C TYR A 75 -11.49 10.38 3.19
N SER A 76 -10.20 10.67 3.15
CA SER A 76 -9.23 10.08 4.06
C SER A 76 -9.12 10.92 5.31
N VAL A 77 -8.98 10.29 6.47
CA VAL A 77 -8.71 10.98 7.74
C VAL A 77 -7.26 10.90 8.13
N LEU A 78 -6.54 9.90 7.64
CA LEU A 78 -5.16 9.61 8.01
C LEU A 78 -4.31 9.45 6.77
N GLN A 79 -3.15 10.10 6.76
CA GLN A 79 -2.14 9.96 5.72
C GLN A 79 -0.77 9.72 6.36
N PHE A 80 0.05 8.88 5.74
CA PHE A 80 1.45 8.68 6.09
C PHE A 80 2.23 8.10 4.91
N THR A 81 3.56 8.20 4.98
CA THR A 81 4.46 7.57 4.00
C THR A 81 5.19 6.41 4.64
N VAL A 82 5.17 5.26 4.00
CA VAL A 82 5.91 4.05 4.41
C VAL A 82 7.36 4.17 3.92
N SER A 83 8.33 3.96 4.80
CA SER A 83 9.76 3.99 4.42
C SER A 83 10.07 2.97 3.33
N GLY A 84 10.92 3.35 2.36
CA GLY A 84 11.43 2.43 1.33
C GLY A 84 12.29 1.28 1.89
N SER A 85 12.76 1.38 3.14
CA SER A 85 13.51 0.33 3.84
C SER A 85 12.64 -0.61 4.67
N THR A 86 11.31 -0.46 4.64
CA THR A 86 10.40 -1.29 5.44
C THR A 86 10.47 -2.76 4.98
N PRO A 87 10.73 -3.71 5.90
CA PRO A 87 10.70 -5.13 5.57
C PRO A 87 9.30 -5.61 5.15
N ALA A 88 9.27 -6.70 4.39
CA ALA A 88 8.03 -7.39 4.04
C ALA A 88 7.24 -7.81 5.28
N ASN A 89 5.92 -7.76 5.19
CA ASN A 89 4.99 -8.17 6.26
C ASN A 89 5.13 -7.38 7.57
N THR A 90 5.80 -6.21 7.54
CA THR A 90 5.85 -5.32 8.70
C THR A 90 4.44 -4.87 9.07
N GLN A 91 4.10 -5.02 10.36
CA GLN A 91 2.87 -4.51 10.94
C GLN A 91 3.13 -3.11 11.50
N ILE A 92 2.47 -2.10 10.94
CA ILE A 92 2.52 -0.73 11.45
C ILE A 92 1.33 -0.51 12.37
N PRO A 93 1.54 -0.38 13.69
CA PRO A 93 0.45 -0.12 14.62
C PRO A 93 -0.01 1.33 14.51
N ILE A 94 -1.31 1.51 14.37
CA ILE A 94 -1.96 2.83 14.43
C ILE A 94 -2.84 2.85 15.67
N THR A 95 -2.54 3.74 16.59
CA THR A 95 -3.33 3.95 17.81
C THR A 95 -4.29 5.12 17.61
N ILE A 96 -5.53 4.91 18.02
CA ILE A 96 -6.60 5.92 18.02
C ILE A 96 -6.93 6.23 19.47
N SER A 97 -6.78 7.50 19.86
CA SER A 97 -7.28 8.02 21.13
C SER A 97 -8.54 8.82 20.88
N ILE A 98 -9.65 8.43 21.50
CA ILE A 98 -11.00 8.95 21.24
C ILE A 98 -11.47 9.66 22.50
N THR A 99 -12.15 10.81 22.34
CA THR A 99 -12.78 11.55 23.41
C THR A 99 -14.19 12.00 23.00
N ASP A 100 -15.08 12.22 23.97
CA ASP A 100 -16.40 12.83 23.75
C ASP A 100 -16.56 14.14 24.55
N GLU A 101 -17.70 14.79 24.40
CA GLU A 101 -18.07 16.02 25.10
C GLU A 101 -18.09 15.86 26.64
N SER A 102 -18.43 14.67 27.13
CA SER A 102 -18.52 14.35 28.55
C SER A 102 -17.16 14.08 29.18
N GLY A 103 -16.06 14.09 28.40
CA GLY A 103 -14.71 13.79 28.86
C GLY A 103 -14.40 12.29 28.95
N ASN A 104 -15.27 11.43 28.44
CA ASN A 104 -14.97 10.02 28.33
C ASN A 104 -13.84 9.80 27.32
N THR A 105 -13.00 8.78 27.58
CA THR A 105 -11.85 8.45 26.74
C THR A 105 -11.81 6.97 26.40
N TRP A 106 -11.45 6.68 25.15
CA TRP A 106 -11.25 5.30 24.68
C TRP A 106 -9.99 5.23 23.82
N THR A 107 -9.35 4.09 23.84
CA THR A 107 -8.17 3.83 23.01
C THR A 107 -8.39 2.55 22.21
N SER A 108 -8.02 2.58 20.95
CA SER A 108 -8.04 1.42 20.07
C SER A 108 -6.79 1.40 19.22
N THR A 109 -6.37 0.22 18.80
CA THR A 109 -5.21 0.05 17.90
C THR A 109 -5.57 -0.92 16.80
N PHE A 110 -5.16 -0.58 15.57
CA PHE A 110 -5.21 -1.50 14.44
C PHE A 110 -3.85 -1.53 13.73
N ASN A 111 -3.56 -2.61 13.05
CA ASN A 111 -2.32 -2.77 12.30
C ASN A 111 -2.56 -2.58 10.80
N VAL A 112 -1.63 -1.89 10.16
CA VAL A 112 -1.51 -1.80 8.72
C VAL A 112 -0.36 -2.72 8.30
N THR A 113 -0.63 -3.68 7.41
CA THR A 113 0.39 -4.60 6.92
C THR A 113 1.05 -4.03 5.68
N VAL A 114 2.37 -3.91 5.71
CA VAL A 114 3.16 -3.51 4.56
C VAL A 114 3.50 -4.74 3.72
N VAL A 115 3.01 -4.76 2.48
CA VAL A 115 3.36 -5.77 1.49
C VAL A 115 4.62 -5.25 0.78
N ALA A 116 5.79 -5.64 1.27
CA ALA A 116 7.02 -5.26 0.59
C ALA A 116 7.24 -6.22 -0.58
N THR A 117 6.92 -5.76 -1.74
CA THR A 117 7.08 -6.51 -2.98
C THR A 117 8.27 -5.94 -3.72
N ASP A 118 9.27 -6.78 -3.96
CA ASP A 118 10.38 -6.45 -4.85
C ASP A 118 10.02 -6.85 -6.28
N ALA A 119 10.58 -6.14 -7.26
CA ALA A 119 10.56 -6.62 -8.63
C ALA A 119 11.35 -7.92 -8.71
N ASN A 120 10.80 -8.92 -9.37
CA ASN A 120 11.46 -10.21 -9.61
C ASN A 120 11.49 -10.47 -11.12
N ILE A 121 12.63 -10.17 -11.74
CA ILE A 121 12.81 -10.30 -13.18
C ILE A 121 13.34 -11.69 -13.50
N SER A 122 12.63 -12.37 -14.38
CA SER A 122 13.03 -13.69 -14.90
C SER A 122 12.98 -13.70 -16.43
N TYR A 123 13.74 -14.65 -17.01
CA TYR A 123 13.58 -15.00 -18.41
C TYR A 123 12.12 -15.48 -18.66
N ASN A 124 11.52 -15.02 -19.74
CA ASN A 124 10.18 -15.44 -20.15
C ASN A 124 10.24 -16.34 -21.38
N SER A 125 10.77 -15.83 -22.47
CA SER A 125 10.81 -16.56 -23.74
C SER A 125 11.84 -15.94 -24.69
N PHE A 126 12.17 -16.62 -25.75
CA PHE A 126 12.79 -16.02 -26.91
C PHE A 126 12.10 -16.49 -28.21
N TYR A 127 12.35 -15.76 -29.26
CA TYR A 127 12.08 -16.23 -30.64
C TYR A 127 13.24 -15.80 -31.56
N VAL A 128 13.44 -16.56 -32.63
CA VAL A 128 14.41 -16.23 -33.67
C VAL A 128 13.85 -15.04 -34.46
N TYR A 129 14.55 -13.89 -34.37
CA TYR A 129 14.17 -12.68 -35.06
C TYR A 129 14.61 -12.69 -36.52
N SER A 130 15.84 -13.14 -36.76
CA SER A 130 16.37 -13.39 -38.09
C SER A 130 17.55 -14.37 -38.04
N GLU A 131 17.69 -15.17 -39.03
CA GLU A 131 18.81 -16.06 -39.33
C GLU A 131 19.11 -16.07 -40.83
N ASN A 132 20.13 -16.83 -41.27
CA ASN A 132 20.64 -16.71 -42.65
C ASN A 132 19.73 -17.29 -43.73
N ASN A 133 18.91 -18.29 -43.42
CA ASN A 133 18.06 -18.99 -44.39
C ASN A 133 16.55 -18.77 -44.20
N ASP A 134 16.18 -18.02 -43.14
CA ASP A 134 14.80 -17.58 -42.86
C ASP A 134 13.81 -18.71 -42.63
N ASP A 135 14.30 -19.87 -42.10
CA ASP A 135 13.46 -21.05 -41.81
C ASP A 135 12.91 -21.09 -40.36
N GLY A 136 13.30 -20.10 -39.53
CA GLY A 136 12.89 -19.99 -38.14
C GLY A 136 13.61 -20.96 -37.18
N GLN A 137 14.62 -21.67 -37.67
CA GLN A 137 15.41 -22.64 -36.93
C GLN A 137 16.87 -22.19 -36.78
N ILE A 138 17.53 -22.69 -35.78
CA ILE A 138 18.96 -22.41 -35.54
C ILE A 138 19.79 -23.56 -36.09
N ASN A 139 20.50 -23.33 -37.18
CA ASN A 139 21.28 -24.33 -37.86
C ASN A 139 22.80 -24.08 -37.69
N LYS A 140 23.56 -25.14 -37.92
CA LYS A 140 25.04 -25.06 -37.82
C LYS A 140 25.62 -24.05 -38.80
N GLY A 141 26.42 -23.12 -38.30
CA GLY A 141 27.13 -22.12 -39.09
C GLY A 141 26.35 -20.86 -39.38
N GLU A 142 25.15 -20.71 -38.82
CA GLU A 142 24.33 -19.53 -39.00
C GLU A 142 24.66 -18.41 -38.01
N THR A 143 24.44 -17.20 -38.47
CA THR A 143 24.36 -16.02 -37.59
C THR A 143 22.92 -15.76 -37.25
N VAL A 144 22.58 -15.87 -35.98
CA VAL A 144 21.20 -15.77 -35.48
C VAL A 144 21.02 -14.51 -34.63
N LYS A 145 19.91 -13.82 -34.83
CA LYS A 145 19.43 -12.76 -33.95
C LYS A 145 18.23 -13.26 -33.17
N LEU A 146 18.31 -13.13 -31.85
CA LEU A 146 17.23 -13.53 -30.94
C LEU A 146 16.55 -12.29 -30.37
N ASN A 147 15.23 -12.32 -30.31
CA ASN A 147 14.48 -11.44 -29.45
C ASN A 147 14.21 -12.16 -28.14
N VAL A 148 14.68 -11.61 -27.02
CA VAL A 148 14.56 -12.22 -25.69
C VAL A 148 13.62 -11.38 -24.85
N SER A 149 12.59 -11.99 -24.31
CA SER A 149 11.63 -11.32 -23.43
C SER A 149 11.91 -11.66 -21.97
N LEU A 150 11.78 -10.64 -21.12
CA LEU A 150 11.85 -10.77 -19.68
C LEU A 150 10.46 -10.55 -19.09
N LYS A 151 10.16 -11.23 -17.99
CA LYS A 151 8.92 -11.07 -17.25
C LYS A 151 9.22 -10.59 -15.84
N ASN A 152 8.49 -9.59 -15.40
CA ASN A 152 8.46 -9.23 -13.99
C ASN A 152 7.39 -10.07 -13.29
N THR A 153 7.80 -10.99 -12.42
CA THR A 153 6.92 -11.83 -11.60
C THR A 153 6.78 -11.28 -10.18
N GLY A 154 7.50 -10.19 -9.86
CA GLY A 154 7.30 -9.43 -8.62
C GLY A 154 6.13 -8.46 -8.76
N SER A 155 5.66 -7.93 -7.65
CA SER A 155 4.53 -7.02 -7.60
C SER A 155 4.93 -5.52 -7.64
N SER A 156 6.23 -5.21 -7.68
CA SER A 156 6.73 -3.85 -7.90
C SER A 156 7.25 -3.64 -9.31
N THR A 157 7.13 -2.41 -9.81
CA THR A 157 7.72 -2.03 -11.10
C THR A 157 9.24 -2.09 -11.04
N ALA A 158 9.86 -2.85 -11.95
CA ALA A 158 11.30 -2.84 -12.16
C ALA A 158 11.67 -1.65 -13.06
N LYS A 159 12.52 -0.75 -12.56
CA LYS A 159 12.99 0.42 -13.30
C LYS A 159 14.39 0.18 -13.85
N ALA A 160 14.68 0.75 -15.03
CA ALA A 160 16.01 0.69 -15.67
C ALA A 160 16.60 -0.73 -15.78
N VAL A 161 15.78 -1.71 -16.13
CA VAL A 161 16.19 -3.11 -16.27
C VAL A 161 17.25 -3.23 -17.36
N LYS A 162 18.35 -3.93 -17.04
CA LYS A 162 19.41 -4.28 -17.99
C LYS A 162 19.63 -5.79 -17.96
N ALA A 163 19.87 -6.38 -19.10
CA ALA A 163 20.25 -7.79 -19.23
C ALA A 163 21.62 -7.92 -19.89
N THR A 164 22.43 -8.84 -19.39
CA THR A 164 23.69 -9.24 -20.00
C THR A 164 23.58 -10.68 -20.45
N PHE A 165 24.00 -10.96 -21.67
CA PHE A 165 23.96 -12.30 -22.24
C PHE A 165 25.39 -12.85 -22.31
N SER A 166 25.55 -14.12 -21.97
CA SER A 166 26.80 -14.84 -22.07
C SER A 166 26.55 -16.28 -22.53
N THR A 167 27.52 -16.90 -23.17
CA THR A 167 27.52 -18.32 -23.47
C THR A 167 28.75 -18.96 -22.85
N THR A 168 28.65 -20.21 -22.48
CA THR A 168 29.74 -21.07 -21.99
C THR A 168 30.17 -22.03 -23.09
#